data_4ab8656853a9214cccfa123bfb763c83
#
_entry.id   4ab8656853a9214cccfa123bfb763c83
#
_cell.length_a   1.000
_cell.length_b   1.000
_cell.length_c   1.000
_cell.angle_alpha   90.00
_cell.angle_beta   90.00
_cell.angle_gamma   90.00
#
_symmetry.space_group_name_H-M   'P 1'
#
loop_
_entity.id
_entity.type
_entity.pdbx_description
1 polymer ?
#
loop_
_entity_poly.entity_id
_entity_poly.type
_entity_poly.pdbx_seq_one_letter_code
_entity_poly.pdbx_strand_id
1 'polypeptide(L)'
;MFIDRARIYVEAGAGGDGMSSFRREKFVEKGGPNGGNGGRGGSVILRADKNLNTLIDFRYKRKFVAKRGGQGGNSNCTGHRADDVIVKVPMGTLVRDDATGVRLADLIEDGQEYVVAKGGRGGKGNACYSTSTNRAPTFAEKGEPGENRWVKLELKLLADVGLVGYPSVGKSSIIAQVSAARPEIAAYHFTTLTPVLGVVRIDAERSFVLADIPGLIEGAHQGVGLGYDFLRHVERTKVLLHVLDVSGTDGRDPIDDFEKINFELKEYSDKLARRKQLVVANKMDLPEGRENFERVKKYVEEKGFEIMPVSAATGDGLQALMFKAYEMLQDFVPEEDEEENLLIEEIDPDSFEVVPGNDTDFEVRGKNIERLVAMTNFDNDEALYRFQLIWKSLKIDDALKEAGITEGQTVRIRDMVFEFKEY
;
A
#
# COMPACT_ATOMS: atom_id res chain seq x y z
N MET A 1 -16.41 5.71 13.27
CA MET A 1 -15.00 5.94 13.60
C MET A 1 -14.18 5.65 12.36
N PHE A 2 -13.55 6.64 11.77
CA PHE A 2 -12.71 6.52 10.58
C PHE A 2 -11.30 6.07 10.99
N ILE A 3 -10.73 5.07 10.28
CA ILE A 3 -9.36 4.59 10.50
C ILE A 3 -8.64 4.67 9.16
N ASP A 4 -7.57 5.45 9.13
CA ASP A 4 -6.72 5.75 7.98
C ASP A 4 -5.40 4.96 7.96
N ARG A 5 -5.04 4.37 9.10
CA ARG A 5 -3.83 3.54 9.24
C ARG A 5 -4.14 2.20 9.86
N ALA A 6 -3.60 1.15 9.28
CA ALA A 6 -3.71 -0.19 9.82
C ALA A 6 -2.41 -0.96 9.64
N ARG A 7 -2.12 -1.86 10.57
CA ARG A 7 -0.99 -2.79 10.48
C ARG A 7 -1.55 -4.20 10.40
N ILE A 8 -1.17 -4.92 9.35
CA ILE A 8 -1.62 -6.29 9.12
C ILE A 8 -0.43 -7.23 8.92
N TYR A 9 -0.59 -8.48 9.35
CA TYR A 9 0.33 -9.57 9.07
C TYR A 9 -0.21 -10.39 7.91
N VAL A 10 0.61 -10.57 6.88
CA VAL A 10 0.29 -11.38 5.71
C VAL A 10 1.25 -12.56 5.63
N GLU A 11 0.71 -13.74 5.36
CA GLU A 11 1.46 -14.98 5.26
C GLU A 11 0.92 -15.78 4.07
N ALA A 12 1.73 -15.94 3.06
CA ALA A 12 1.39 -16.76 1.91
C ALA A 12 1.59 -18.25 2.23
N GLY A 13 0.85 -19.09 1.54
CA GLY A 13 0.94 -20.54 1.72
C GLY A 13 2.25 -21.09 1.19
N ALA A 14 2.85 -22.04 1.90
CA ALA A 14 3.96 -22.82 1.37
C ALA A 14 3.49 -23.70 0.18
N GLY A 15 4.40 -24.02 -0.70
CA GLY A 15 4.17 -25.04 -1.73
C GLY A 15 3.98 -26.43 -1.11
N GLY A 16 3.30 -27.32 -1.82
CA GLY A 16 3.25 -28.73 -1.48
C GLY A 16 4.58 -29.42 -1.76
N ASP A 17 4.89 -30.47 -1.02
CA ASP A 17 6.09 -31.25 -1.27
C ASP A 17 5.94 -32.11 -2.53
N GLY A 18 7.03 -32.30 -3.27
CA GLY A 18 7.13 -33.30 -4.31
C GLY A 18 7.10 -34.71 -3.75
N MET A 19 6.62 -35.65 -4.55
CA MET A 19 6.56 -37.05 -4.16
C MET A 19 7.74 -37.82 -4.71
N SER A 20 8.34 -38.70 -3.88
CA SER A 20 9.27 -39.71 -4.35
C SER A 20 8.55 -41.07 -4.38
N SER A 21 8.26 -41.55 -5.58
CA SER A 21 7.59 -42.84 -5.77
C SER A 21 8.07 -43.50 -7.05
N PHE A 22 7.86 -44.84 -7.13
CA PHE A 22 8.24 -45.66 -8.26
C PHE A 22 7.03 -46.45 -8.74
N ARG A 23 6.95 -46.61 -10.05
CA ARG A 23 5.90 -47.43 -10.70
C ARG A 23 6.02 -48.88 -10.26
N ARG A 24 4.92 -49.46 -9.81
CA ARG A 24 4.81 -50.87 -9.43
C ARG A 24 3.67 -51.48 -10.20
N GLU A 25 3.99 -52.43 -11.04
CA GLU A 25 2.98 -53.18 -11.81
C GLU A 25 3.27 -54.68 -11.74
N LYS A 26 2.25 -55.49 -12.01
CA LYS A 26 2.41 -56.95 -12.13
C LYS A 26 3.41 -57.22 -13.25
N PHE A 27 4.45 -58.00 -12.97
CA PHE A 27 5.56 -58.34 -13.85
C PHE A 27 6.56 -57.20 -14.19
N VAL A 28 6.52 -56.05 -13.49
CA VAL A 28 7.53 -55.00 -13.60
C VAL A 28 8.18 -54.83 -12.25
N GLU A 29 9.33 -55.50 -12.04
CA GLU A 29 10.07 -55.47 -10.75
C GLU A 29 10.69 -54.11 -10.44
N LYS A 30 11.17 -53.40 -11.47
CA LYS A 30 11.83 -52.09 -11.36
C LYS A 30 11.16 -51.09 -12.32
N GLY A 31 10.05 -50.51 -11.89
CA GLY A 31 9.42 -49.39 -12.57
C GLY A 31 10.22 -48.10 -12.39
N GLY A 32 10.14 -47.19 -13.39
CA GLY A 32 10.78 -45.88 -13.30
C GLY A 32 10.17 -44.98 -12.23
N PRO A 33 10.81 -43.85 -11.93
CA PRO A 33 10.28 -42.84 -10.99
C PRO A 33 8.98 -42.24 -11.54
N ASN A 34 7.98 -42.14 -10.69
CA ASN A 34 6.64 -41.63 -11.04
C ASN A 34 6.04 -40.68 -10.00
N GLY A 35 6.87 -40.12 -9.15
CA GLY A 35 6.41 -39.13 -8.18
C GLY A 35 6.11 -37.77 -8.85
N GLY A 36 4.92 -37.27 -8.57
CA GLY A 36 4.43 -35.97 -9.10
C GLY A 36 4.94 -34.79 -8.30
N ASN A 37 4.77 -33.61 -8.86
CA ASN A 37 5.16 -32.34 -8.25
C ASN A 37 4.15 -31.91 -7.19
N GLY A 38 4.58 -31.17 -6.18
CA GLY A 38 3.66 -30.45 -5.28
C GLY A 38 2.96 -29.29 -5.96
N GLY A 39 1.80 -28.90 -5.44
CA GLY A 39 1.05 -27.74 -5.88
C GLY A 39 1.62 -26.43 -5.34
N ARG A 40 1.34 -25.31 -6.00
CA ARG A 40 1.73 -23.98 -5.51
C ARG A 40 0.87 -23.60 -4.30
N GLY A 41 1.47 -22.93 -3.30
CA GLY A 41 0.77 -22.28 -2.20
C GLY A 41 -0.01 -21.04 -2.67
N GLY A 42 -1.04 -20.67 -1.93
CA GLY A 42 -1.84 -19.46 -2.19
C GLY A 42 -1.03 -18.20 -1.88
N SER A 43 -1.21 -17.16 -2.67
CA SER A 43 -0.66 -15.83 -2.41
C SER A 43 -1.65 -15.00 -1.60
N VAL A 44 -1.16 -13.91 -0.96
CA VAL A 44 -2.02 -12.88 -0.40
C VAL A 44 -1.97 -11.67 -1.33
N ILE A 45 -3.15 -11.24 -1.80
CA ILE A 45 -3.32 -10.17 -2.79
C ILE A 45 -4.16 -9.07 -2.15
N LEU A 46 -3.65 -7.84 -2.18
CA LEU A 46 -4.43 -6.65 -1.88
C LEU A 46 -5.16 -6.21 -3.14
N ARG A 47 -6.45 -5.90 -3.04
CA ARG A 47 -7.25 -5.40 -4.15
C ARG A 47 -8.00 -4.15 -3.73
N ALA A 48 -7.86 -3.07 -4.49
CA ALA A 48 -8.64 -1.85 -4.29
C ALA A 48 -10.12 -2.10 -4.59
N ASP A 49 -11.00 -1.57 -3.74
CA ASP A 49 -12.45 -1.67 -3.89
C ASP A 49 -13.06 -0.28 -3.62
N LYS A 50 -13.73 0.30 -4.63
CA LYS A 50 -14.38 1.62 -4.54
C LYS A 50 -15.50 1.71 -3.52
N ASN A 51 -16.04 0.56 -3.06
CA ASN A 51 -17.11 0.53 -2.08
C ASN A 51 -16.58 0.63 -0.64
N LEU A 52 -15.26 0.58 -0.45
CA LEU A 52 -14.63 0.74 0.86
C LEU A 52 -14.06 2.15 1.01
N ASN A 53 -14.37 2.79 2.14
CA ASN A 53 -13.92 4.16 2.43
C ASN A 53 -13.02 4.25 3.67
N THR A 54 -12.75 3.14 4.36
CA THR A 54 -12.00 3.14 5.62
C THR A 54 -11.29 1.82 5.84
N LEU A 55 -10.22 1.83 6.62
CA LEU A 55 -9.45 0.65 7.04
C LEU A 55 -9.96 0.02 8.35
N ILE A 56 -11.20 0.33 8.77
CA ILE A 56 -11.74 -0.09 10.08
C ILE A 56 -11.75 -1.61 10.27
N ASP A 57 -11.98 -2.38 9.22
CA ASP A 57 -12.04 -3.84 9.28
C ASP A 57 -10.72 -4.46 9.73
N PHE A 58 -9.59 -3.80 9.42
CA PHE A 58 -8.25 -4.25 9.80
C PHE A 58 -7.92 -4.05 11.27
N ARG A 59 -8.74 -3.32 12.01
CA ARG A 59 -8.65 -3.26 13.47
C ARG A 59 -9.05 -4.59 14.12
N TYR A 60 -10.03 -5.27 13.52
CA TYR A 60 -10.58 -6.51 14.04
C TYR A 60 -9.87 -7.73 13.45
N LYS A 61 -9.56 -7.71 12.16
CA LYS A 61 -8.86 -8.79 11.47
C LYS A 61 -7.51 -8.31 10.96
N ARG A 62 -6.44 -8.69 11.68
CA ARG A 62 -5.07 -8.26 11.39
C ARG A 62 -4.19 -9.34 10.75
N LYS A 63 -4.65 -10.59 10.71
CA LYS A 63 -3.87 -11.70 10.17
C LYS A 63 -4.57 -12.32 8.97
N PHE A 64 -3.84 -12.41 7.84
CA PHE A 64 -4.31 -13.00 6.60
C PHE A 64 -3.32 -14.09 6.17
N VAL A 65 -3.78 -15.34 6.17
CA VAL A 65 -2.97 -16.52 5.89
C VAL A 65 -3.57 -17.27 4.73
N ALA A 66 -2.78 -17.53 3.70
CA ALA A 66 -3.16 -18.36 2.57
C ALA A 66 -2.83 -19.85 2.85
N LYS A 67 -3.53 -20.74 2.18
CA LYS A 67 -3.38 -22.18 2.35
C LYS A 67 -2.12 -22.70 1.65
N ARG A 68 -1.56 -23.78 2.19
CA ARG A 68 -0.47 -24.56 1.57
C ARG A 68 -0.98 -25.28 0.32
N GLY A 69 -0.11 -25.44 -0.69
CA GLY A 69 -0.37 -26.28 -1.85
C GLY A 69 -0.44 -27.76 -1.49
N GLY A 70 -1.18 -28.52 -2.29
CA GLY A 70 -1.29 -29.99 -2.13
C GLY A 70 0.03 -30.69 -2.40
N GLN A 71 0.29 -31.80 -1.71
CA GLN A 71 1.44 -32.66 -1.97
C GLN A 71 1.31 -33.34 -3.35
N GLY A 72 2.45 -33.64 -3.98
CA GLY A 72 2.52 -34.49 -5.14
C GLY A 72 2.04 -35.92 -4.84
N GLY A 73 1.43 -36.55 -5.80
CA GLY A 73 0.95 -37.92 -5.71
C GLY A 73 1.77 -38.89 -6.57
N ASN A 74 1.43 -40.16 -6.45
CA ASN A 74 1.96 -41.21 -7.33
C ASN A 74 1.50 -41.00 -8.78
N SER A 75 2.09 -41.74 -9.72
CA SER A 75 1.70 -41.73 -11.15
C SER A 75 1.76 -40.34 -11.79
N ASN A 76 2.77 -39.56 -11.43
CA ASN A 76 2.99 -38.19 -11.89
C ASN A 76 1.84 -37.21 -11.57
N CYS A 77 1.01 -37.54 -10.57
CA CYS A 77 -0.08 -36.65 -10.18
C CYS A 77 0.47 -35.41 -9.45
N THR A 78 0.25 -34.24 -10.02
CA THR A 78 0.62 -32.98 -9.41
C THR A 78 -0.36 -32.60 -8.31
N GLY A 79 0.14 -32.13 -7.17
CA GLY A 79 -0.68 -31.61 -6.07
C GLY A 79 -1.53 -30.41 -6.53
N HIS A 80 -2.70 -30.22 -5.94
CA HIS A 80 -3.58 -29.10 -6.25
C HIS A 80 -2.95 -27.77 -5.82
N ARG A 81 -3.18 -26.72 -6.62
CA ARG A 81 -2.82 -25.36 -6.29
C ARG A 81 -3.78 -24.83 -5.20
N ALA A 82 -3.25 -24.15 -4.19
CA ALA A 82 -4.09 -23.45 -3.21
C ALA A 82 -4.64 -22.13 -3.79
N ASP A 83 -5.83 -21.76 -3.31
CA ASP A 83 -6.46 -20.50 -3.68
C ASP A 83 -5.71 -19.30 -3.06
N ASP A 84 -5.67 -18.21 -3.81
CA ASP A 84 -5.11 -16.96 -3.35
C ASP A 84 -6.11 -16.26 -2.38
N VAL A 85 -5.61 -15.59 -1.36
CA VAL A 85 -6.40 -14.80 -0.41
C VAL A 85 -6.45 -13.36 -0.88
N ILE A 86 -7.64 -12.92 -1.28
CA ILE A 86 -7.87 -11.54 -1.70
C ILE A 86 -8.30 -10.72 -0.48
N VAL A 87 -7.54 -9.68 -0.17
CA VAL A 87 -7.81 -8.72 0.90
C VAL A 87 -8.21 -7.41 0.25
N LYS A 88 -9.46 -7.02 0.42
CA LYS A 88 -10.00 -5.78 -0.13
C LYS A 88 -9.58 -4.60 0.71
N VAL A 89 -9.13 -3.53 0.06
CA VAL A 89 -8.72 -2.26 0.68
C VAL A 89 -9.39 -1.10 -0.04
N PRO A 90 -9.60 0.06 0.60
CA PRO A 90 -10.08 1.25 -0.08
C PRO A 90 -9.16 1.70 -1.21
N MET A 91 -9.71 2.37 -2.22
CA MET A 91 -8.89 3.10 -3.20
C MET A 91 -8.03 4.17 -2.52
N GLY A 92 -6.84 4.42 -3.06
CA GLY A 92 -5.86 5.35 -2.47
C GLY A 92 -5.14 4.78 -1.24
N THR A 93 -5.14 3.46 -1.07
CA THR A 93 -4.37 2.81 0.00
C THR A 93 -2.91 2.66 -0.42
N LEU A 94 -2.03 3.30 0.34
CA LEU A 94 -0.59 3.13 0.28
C LEU A 94 -0.18 1.92 1.12
N VAL A 95 0.61 1.03 0.52
CA VAL A 95 1.13 -0.18 1.17
C VAL A 95 2.61 -0.01 1.42
N ARG A 96 3.05 -0.11 2.68
CA ARG A 96 4.46 -0.04 3.06
C ARG A 96 4.87 -1.32 3.80
N ASP A 97 6.11 -1.74 3.60
CA ASP A 97 6.71 -2.75 4.45
C ASP A 97 6.95 -2.19 5.85
N ASP A 98 6.53 -2.91 6.89
CA ASP A 98 6.64 -2.40 8.27
C ASP A 98 8.08 -2.40 8.79
N ALA A 99 8.93 -3.32 8.32
CA ALA A 99 10.32 -3.46 8.79
C ALA A 99 11.24 -2.43 8.14
N THR A 100 11.09 -2.22 6.82
CA THR A 100 11.97 -1.34 6.04
C THR A 100 11.40 0.05 5.81
N GLY A 101 10.07 0.22 5.98
CA GLY A 101 9.36 1.46 5.64
C GLY A 101 9.20 1.69 4.13
N VAL A 102 9.76 0.82 3.29
CA VAL A 102 9.72 0.97 1.83
C VAL A 102 8.29 0.90 1.30
N ARG A 103 7.97 1.75 0.35
CA ARG A 103 6.70 1.72 -0.37
C ARG A 103 6.66 0.50 -1.29
N LEU A 104 5.68 -0.38 -1.06
CA LEU A 104 5.46 -1.59 -1.85
C LEU A 104 4.48 -1.36 -3.00
N ALA A 105 3.40 -0.65 -2.74
CA ALA A 105 2.36 -0.36 -3.73
C ALA A 105 1.54 0.87 -3.38
N ASP A 106 0.87 1.43 -4.38
CA ASP A 106 -0.14 2.47 -4.28
C ASP A 106 -1.38 2.01 -5.05
N LEU A 107 -2.47 1.75 -4.36
CA LEU A 107 -3.68 1.17 -4.91
C LEU A 107 -4.70 2.28 -5.18
N ILE A 108 -4.61 2.91 -6.34
CA ILE A 108 -5.38 4.11 -6.70
C ILE A 108 -6.64 3.75 -7.46
N GLU A 109 -6.60 2.75 -8.37
CA GLU A 109 -7.68 2.40 -9.28
C GLU A 109 -8.55 1.27 -8.72
N ASP A 110 -9.87 1.31 -9.02
CA ASP A 110 -10.79 0.23 -8.63
C ASP A 110 -10.40 -1.09 -9.28
N GLY A 111 -10.32 -2.14 -8.48
CA GLY A 111 -9.90 -3.46 -8.93
C GLY A 111 -8.39 -3.64 -9.12
N GLN A 112 -7.57 -2.62 -8.91
CA GLN A 112 -6.11 -2.74 -8.94
C GLN A 112 -5.63 -3.74 -7.88
N GLU A 113 -4.73 -4.64 -8.29
CA GLU A 113 -4.21 -5.71 -7.44
C GLU A 113 -2.71 -5.59 -7.21
N TYR A 114 -2.29 -5.96 -6.01
CA TYR A 114 -0.88 -6.10 -5.66
C TYR A 114 -0.66 -7.37 -4.84
N VAL A 115 0.30 -8.20 -5.27
CA VAL A 115 0.69 -9.42 -4.54
C VAL A 115 1.62 -9.03 -3.39
N VAL A 116 1.07 -8.92 -2.18
CA VAL A 116 1.81 -8.48 -0.99
C VAL A 116 2.65 -9.59 -0.36
N ALA A 117 2.24 -10.84 -0.54
CA ALA A 117 3.02 -12.02 -0.15
C ALA A 117 2.80 -13.14 -1.18
N LYS A 118 3.89 -13.62 -1.77
CA LYS A 118 3.87 -14.61 -2.84
C LYS A 118 3.86 -16.03 -2.28
N GLY A 119 2.92 -16.86 -2.76
CA GLY A 119 2.86 -18.27 -2.42
C GLY A 119 4.07 -19.05 -2.92
N GLY A 120 4.55 -19.98 -2.09
CA GLY A 120 5.68 -20.82 -2.40
C GLY A 120 5.42 -21.76 -3.58
N ARG A 121 6.46 -22.04 -4.35
CA ARG A 121 6.43 -23.03 -5.44
C ARG A 121 6.33 -24.44 -4.87
N GLY A 122 5.56 -25.31 -5.52
CA GLY A 122 5.55 -26.73 -5.22
C GLY A 122 6.90 -27.38 -5.51
N GLY A 123 7.33 -28.29 -4.62
CA GLY A 123 8.53 -29.10 -4.81
C GLY A 123 8.41 -30.04 -6.00
N LYS A 124 9.50 -30.29 -6.69
CA LYS A 124 9.54 -31.24 -7.82
C LYS A 124 9.56 -32.67 -7.29
N GLY A 125 8.76 -33.54 -7.91
CA GLY A 125 8.81 -34.98 -7.67
C GLY A 125 10.03 -35.64 -8.29
N ASN A 126 10.33 -36.88 -7.84
CA ASN A 126 11.51 -37.62 -8.32
C ASN A 126 11.50 -37.89 -9.82
N ALA A 127 10.33 -37.99 -10.45
CA ALA A 127 10.24 -38.17 -11.91
C ALA A 127 10.91 -37.03 -12.70
N CYS A 128 10.92 -35.81 -12.17
CA CYS A 128 11.58 -34.66 -12.79
C CYS A 128 13.11 -34.69 -12.77
N TYR A 129 13.70 -35.57 -11.96
CA TYR A 129 15.17 -35.72 -11.79
C TYR A 129 15.77 -36.92 -12.48
N SER A 130 14.94 -37.69 -13.22
CA SER A 130 15.40 -38.82 -14.01
C SER A 130 16.27 -38.32 -15.16
N THR A 131 17.50 -38.83 -15.23
CA THR A 131 18.48 -38.54 -16.29
C THR A 131 19.03 -39.83 -16.86
N SER A 132 19.82 -39.75 -17.93
CA SER A 132 20.50 -40.91 -18.52
C SER A 132 21.51 -41.58 -17.52
N THR A 133 22.08 -40.81 -16.64
CA THR A 133 23.05 -41.28 -15.61
C THR A 133 22.35 -41.70 -14.31
N ASN A 134 21.32 -40.99 -13.88
CA ASN A 134 20.47 -41.37 -12.73
C ASN A 134 19.05 -41.64 -13.21
N ARG A 135 18.73 -42.90 -13.51
CA ARG A 135 17.43 -43.33 -14.03
C ARG A 135 16.37 -43.54 -12.94
N ALA A 136 16.76 -43.61 -11.70
CA ALA A 136 15.90 -43.93 -10.58
C ALA A 136 16.18 -43.05 -9.35
N PRO A 137 16.04 -41.72 -9.46
CA PRO A 137 16.26 -40.80 -8.34
C PRO A 137 15.28 -41.10 -7.19
N THR A 138 15.83 -41.15 -5.97
CA THR A 138 15.05 -41.51 -4.76
C THR A 138 14.59 -40.28 -3.97
N PHE A 139 14.98 -39.07 -4.39
CA PHE A 139 14.64 -37.84 -3.70
C PHE A 139 13.58 -37.02 -4.43
N ALA A 140 12.91 -36.17 -3.68
CA ALA A 140 12.03 -35.11 -4.18
C ALA A 140 12.29 -33.82 -3.40
N GLU A 141 11.99 -32.68 -3.99
CA GLU A 141 12.08 -31.37 -3.32
C GLU A 141 10.91 -31.18 -2.35
N LYS A 142 11.18 -30.53 -1.21
CA LYS A 142 10.13 -29.98 -0.36
C LYS A 142 9.50 -28.77 -1.04
N GLY A 143 8.28 -28.40 -0.65
CA GLY A 143 7.64 -27.18 -1.10
C GLY A 143 8.39 -25.94 -0.61
N GLU A 144 8.49 -24.93 -1.46
CA GLU A 144 9.05 -23.63 -1.11
C GLU A 144 8.20 -22.98 -0.01
N PRO A 145 8.79 -22.39 1.04
CA PRO A 145 8.04 -21.63 2.02
C PRO A 145 7.36 -20.41 1.36
N GLY A 146 6.15 -20.06 1.80
CA GLY A 146 5.50 -18.83 1.38
C GLY A 146 6.17 -17.61 2.01
N GLU A 147 6.04 -16.46 1.34
CA GLU A 147 6.51 -15.20 1.91
C GLU A 147 5.61 -14.76 3.07
N ASN A 148 6.19 -14.13 4.08
CA ASN A 148 5.46 -13.53 5.17
C ASN A 148 6.07 -12.17 5.52
N ARG A 149 5.22 -11.21 5.90
CA ARG A 149 5.65 -9.89 6.35
C ARG A 149 4.57 -9.15 7.11
N TRP A 150 4.99 -8.17 7.88
CA TRP A 150 4.11 -7.12 8.38
C TRP A 150 4.05 -5.99 7.37
N VAL A 151 2.85 -5.49 7.10
CA VAL A 151 2.65 -4.32 6.24
C VAL A 151 1.82 -3.27 6.95
N LYS A 152 2.16 -2.02 6.69
CA LYS A 152 1.39 -0.84 7.07
C LYS A 152 0.54 -0.43 5.88
N LEU A 153 -0.74 -0.28 6.12
CA LEU A 153 -1.69 0.29 5.19
C LEU A 153 -1.97 1.72 5.63
N GLU A 154 -1.85 2.66 4.73
CA GLU A 154 -2.16 4.07 4.96
C GLU A 154 -3.12 4.54 3.87
N LEU A 155 -4.26 5.06 4.28
CA LEU A 155 -5.23 5.62 3.34
C LEU A 155 -4.82 7.04 2.97
N LYS A 156 -4.48 7.27 1.70
CA LYS A 156 -3.97 8.55 1.20
C LYS A 156 -5.08 9.59 0.96
N LEU A 157 -6.29 9.16 0.66
CA LEU A 157 -7.38 10.05 0.28
C LEU A 157 -8.16 10.48 1.52
N LEU A 158 -7.98 11.73 1.94
CA LEU A 158 -8.85 12.38 2.92
C LEU A 158 -10.08 12.97 2.27
N ALA A 159 -9.91 13.64 1.13
CA ALA A 159 -11.00 14.24 0.37
C ALA A 159 -10.59 14.49 -1.07
N ASP A 160 -11.57 14.43 -1.97
CA ASP A 160 -11.41 14.86 -3.35
C ASP A 160 -11.37 16.38 -3.46
N VAL A 161 -12.19 17.06 -2.66
CA VAL A 161 -12.35 18.52 -2.63
C VAL A 161 -12.10 19.05 -1.23
N GLY A 162 -11.22 20.03 -1.10
CA GLY A 162 -10.92 20.72 0.16
C GLY A 162 -11.60 22.09 0.24
N LEU A 163 -12.26 22.39 1.38
CA LEU A 163 -12.74 23.74 1.69
C LEU A 163 -11.65 24.51 2.43
N VAL A 164 -11.26 25.65 1.90
CA VAL A 164 -10.33 26.58 2.53
C VAL A 164 -11.03 27.93 2.76
N GLY A 165 -10.64 28.65 3.79
CA GLY A 165 -11.27 29.92 4.14
C GLY A 165 -11.17 30.23 5.62
N TYR A 166 -11.35 31.47 5.98
CA TYR A 166 -11.33 31.95 7.37
C TYR A 166 -12.39 31.24 8.25
N PRO A 167 -12.23 31.24 9.60
CA PRO A 167 -13.30 30.81 10.50
C PRO A 167 -14.57 31.64 10.23
N SER A 168 -15.72 31.04 10.50
CA SER A 168 -17.05 31.66 10.38
C SER A 168 -17.51 32.08 8.96
N VAL A 169 -16.72 31.82 7.91
CA VAL A 169 -17.16 32.07 6.52
C VAL A 169 -18.22 31.07 6.04
N GLY A 170 -18.52 30.03 6.82
CA GLY A 170 -19.59 29.08 6.53
C GLY A 170 -19.15 27.74 5.94
N LYS A 171 -17.86 27.36 5.99
CA LYS A 171 -17.34 26.06 5.49
C LYS A 171 -18.12 24.85 6.02
N SER A 172 -18.21 24.75 7.35
CA SER A 172 -18.92 23.64 8.01
C SER A 172 -20.42 23.64 7.71
N SER A 173 -21.03 24.83 7.48
CA SER A 173 -22.43 24.95 7.07
C SER A 173 -22.63 24.42 5.65
N ILE A 174 -21.71 24.71 4.73
CA ILE A 174 -21.73 24.16 3.37
C ILE A 174 -21.68 22.63 3.44
N ILE A 175 -20.74 22.05 4.18
CA ILE A 175 -20.64 20.59 4.33
C ILE A 175 -21.94 20.00 4.89
N ALA A 176 -22.49 20.61 5.94
CA ALA A 176 -23.72 20.13 6.56
C ALA A 176 -24.94 20.12 5.60
N GLN A 177 -25.01 21.10 4.69
CA GLN A 177 -26.10 21.22 3.72
C GLN A 177 -25.97 20.25 2.53
N VAL A 178 -24.73 20.01 2.04
CA VAL A 178 -24.50 19.21 0.83
C VAL A 178 -24.20 17.75 1.10
N SER A 179 -23.90 17.38 2.36
CA SER A 179 -23.60 16.00 2.71
C SER A 179 -24.83 15.10 2.70
N ALA A 180 -24.76 13.99 1.97
CA ALA A 180 -25.82 12.99 1.89
C ALA A 180 -26.03 12.20 3.20
N ALA A 181 -25.06 12.22 4.10
CA ALA A 181 -25.12 11.66 5.45
C ALA A 181 -24.69 12.74 6.45
N ARG A 182 -24.96 12.54 7.76
CA ARG A 182 -24.44 13.47 8.77
C ARG A 182 -22.93 13.56 8.64
N PRO A 183 -22.35 14.79 8.56
CA PRO A 183 -20.91 14.97 8.47
C PRO A 183 -20.22 14.23 9.62
N GLU A 184 -19.21 13.45 9.30
CA GLU A 184 -18.44 12.74 10.32
C GLU A 184 -17.25 13.61 10.75
N ILE A 185 -17.10 13.76 12.06
CA ILE A 185 -15.92 14.37 12.66
C ILE A 185 -14.85 13.28 12.70
N ALA A 186 -13.85 13.40 11.82
CA ALA A 186 -12.75 12.45 11.76
C ALA A 186 -11.71 12.82 12.84
N ALA A 187 -11.65 12.03 13.93
CA ALA A 187 -10.63 12.20 14.95
C ALA A 187 -9.30 11.57 14.49
N TYR A 188 -8.42 12.38 13.94
CA TYR A 188 -7.06 11.95 13.62
C TYR A 188 -6.15 12.16 14.81
N HIS A 189 -5.40 11.14 15.22
CA HIS A 189 -4.49 11.19 16.39
C HIS A 189 -3.33 12.21 16.25
N PHE A 190 -3.15 12.76 15.06
CA PHE A 190 -2.08 13.70 14.71
C PHE A 190 -2.58 15.13 14.44
N THR A 191 -3.90 15.40 14.58
CA THR A 191 -4.47 16.73 14.39
C THR A 191 -4.93 17.33 15.70
N THR A 192 -4.51 18.54 16.00
CA THR A 192 -5.07 19.34 17.10
C THR A 192 -6.47 19.86 16.78
N LEU A 193 -6.80 19.95 15.47
CA LEU A 193 -8.11 20.34 14.96
C LEU A 193 -8.67 19.17 14.14
N THR A 194 -9.89 18.76 14.44
CA THR A 194 -10.56 17.64 13.79
C THR A 194 -11.24 18.08 12.49
N PRO A 195 -10.84 17.56 11.31
CA PRO A 195 -11.52 17.91 10.07
C PRO A 195 -12.94 17.33 10.04
N VAL A 196 -13.83 18.05 9.39
CA VAL A 196 -15.20 17.61 9.12
C VAL A 196 -15.23 17.09 7.69
N LEU A 197 -15.65 15.82 7.54
CA LEU A 197 -15.81 15.19 6.23
C LEU A 197 -17.28 15.04 5.87
N GLY A 198 -17.60 15.31 4.61
CA GLY A 198 -18.95 15.11 4.05
C GLY A 198 -18.89 14.36 2.73
N VAL A 199 -19.75 13.37 2.54
CA VAL A 199 -19.92 12.71 1.26
C VAL A 199 -21.00 13.43 0.48
N VAL A 200 -20.60 14.07 -0.62
CA VAL A 200 -21.50 14.77 -1.54
C VAL A 200 -21.94 13.79 -2.61
N ARG A 201 -23.23 13.61 -2.76
CA ARG A 201 -23.83 12.78 -3.80
C ARG A 201 -24.42 13.67 -4.89
N ILE A 202 -23.91 13.56 -6.10
CA ILE A 202 -24.40 14.29 -7.27
C ILE A 202 -25.62 13.58 -7.84
N ASP A 203 -25.52 12.25 -8.01
CA ASP A 203 -26.62 11.38 -8.44
C ASP A 203 -26.44 9.95 -7.88
N ALA A 204 -27.12 8.95 -8.46
CA ALA A 204 -27.08 7.56 -7.99
C ALA A 204 -25.68 6.90 -8.14
N GLU A 205 -24.89 7.36 -9.09
CA GLU A 205 -23.59 6.74 -9.45
C GLU A 205 -22.40 7.64 -9.15
N ARG A 206 -22.61 8.96 -8.97
CA ARG A 206 -21.56 9.96 -8.82
C ARG A 206 -21.57 10.59 -7.44
N SER A 207 -20.45 10.42 -6.73
CA SER A 207 -20.21 11.02 -5.42
C SER A 207 -18.74 11.37 -5.25
N PHE A 208 -18.45 12.32 -4.36
CA PHE A 208 -17.09 12.68 -3.98
C PHE A 208 -17.04 13.07 -2.50
N VAL A 209 -15.85 13.10 -1.91
CA VAL A 209 -15.63 13.46 -0.52
C VAL A 209 -15.18 14.91 -0.43
N LEU A 210 -15.89 15.69 0.38
CA LEU A 210 -15.60 17.08 0.70
C LEU A 210 -15.04 17.17 2.12
N ALA A 211 -13.94 17.88 2.33
CA ALA A 211 -13.33 18.09 3.64
C ALA A 211 -13.23 19.57 4.00
N ASP A 212 -13.58 19.93 5.24
CA ASP A 212 -13.17 21.20 5.83
C ASP A 212 -11.69 21.10 6.21
N ILE A 213 -10.88 22.04 5.72
CA ILE A 213 -9.47 22.18 6.04
C ILE A 213 -9.34 23.27 7.12
N PRO A 214 -9.40 22.89 8.43
CA PRO A 214 -9.27 23.85 9.50
C PRO A 214 -7.82 24.29 9.63
N GLY A 215 -7.58 25.55 9.99
CA GLY A 215 -6.27 26.00 10.47
C GLY A 215 -5.25 26.49 9.45
N LEU A 216 -5.66 26.80 8.21
CA LEU A 216 -4.89 27.66 7.31
C LEU A 216 -5.11 29.12 7.73
N ILE A 217 -4.65 29.53 8.93
CA ILE A 217 -4.79 30.90 9.43
C ILE A 217 -3.68 31.18 10.43
N GLU A 218 -3.07 32.36 10.29
CA GLU A 218 -2.07 32.99 11.14
C GLU A 218 -1.19 32.05 11.98
N GLY A 219 -0.02 31.66 11.43
CA GLY A 219 0.99 30.90 12.17
C GLY A 219 1.09 29.42 11.83
N ALA A 220 0.37 28.88 10.84
CA ALA A 220 0.49 27.47 10.43
C ALA A 220 1.94 27.12 10.01
N HIS A 221 2.67 28.08 9.40
CA HIS A 221 4.08 27.96 9.02
C HIS A 221 5.04 27.92 10.23
N GLN A 222 4.63 28.38 11.42
CA GLN A 222 5.46 28.38 12.62
C GLN A 222 5.36 27.09 13.45
N GLY A 223 4.65 26.06 12.97
CA GLY A 223 4.56 24.75 13.62
C GLY A 223 3.69 24.70 14.88
N VAL A 224 3.00 25.78 15.22
CA VAL A 224 2.12 25.85 16.39
C VAL A 224 0.68 25.61 15.94
N GLY A 225 0.25 24.33 15.92
CA GLY A 225 -1.19 24.02 15.83
C GLY A 225 -1.63 22.93 14.84
N LEU A 226 -0.98 22.74 13.70
CA LEU A 226 -1.31 21.69 12.75
C LEU A 226 -0.15 20.72 12.63
N GLY A 227 -0.39 19.44 12.90
CA GLY A 227 0.63 18.41 12.71
C GLY A 227 1.04 18.33 11.23
N TYR A 228 2.33 18.18 10.97
CA TYR A 228 2.93 18.02 9.62
C TYR A 228 2.20 16.96 8.78
N ASP A 229 1.66 15.94 9.43
CA ASP A 229 0.93 14.85 8.80
C ASP A 229 -0.43 15.28 8.25
N PHE A 230 -1.14 16.23 8.89
CA PHE A 230 -2.43 16.73 8.40
C PHE A 230 -2.26 17.55 7.13
N LEU A 231 -1.24 18.39 7.08
CA LEU A 231 -0.94 19.23 5.94
C LEU A 231 -0.53 18.42 4.71
N ARG A 232 0.18 17.29 4.91
CA ARG A 232 0.41 16.29 3.86
C ARG A 232 -0.87 15.72 3.25
N HIS A 233 -1.92 15.60 4.05
CA HIS A 233 -3.20 15.09 3.59
C HIS A 233 -3.99 16.14 2.79
N VAL A 234 -3.83 17.40 3.12
CA VAL A 234 -4.40 18.54 2.37
C VAL A 234 -3.77 18.65 0.97
N GLU A 235 -2.46 18.43 0.83
CA GLU A 235 -1.76 18.42 -0.46
C GLU A 235 -2.34 17.43 -1.46
N ARG A 236 -3.11 16.46 -0.99
CA ARG A 236 -3.70 15.38 -1.80
C ARG A 236 -5.12 15.69 -2.30
N THR A 237 -5.71 16.80 -1.88
CA THR A 237 -6.98 17.26 -2.45
C THR A 237 -6.77 17.62 -3.91
N LYS A 238 -7.71 17.22 -4.78
CA LYS A 238 -7.64 17.44 -6.23
C LYS A 238 -8.07 18.85 -6.61
N VAL A 239 -9.08 19.38 -5.89
CA VAL A 239 -9.69 20.70 -6.12
C VAL A 239 -9.85 21.42 -4.79
N LEU A 240 -9.66 22.75 -4.79
CA LEU A 240 -9.89 23.60 -3.63
C LEU A 240 -11.11 24.47 -3.86
N LEU A 241 -12.02 24.56 -2.89
CA LEU A 241 -13.09 25.52 -2.80
C LEU A 241 -12.69 26.59 -1.78
N HIS A 242 -12.35 27.78 -2.26
CA HIS A 242 -11.97 28.92 -1.43
C HIS A 242 -13.20 29.69 -1.04
N VAL A 243 -13.67 29.52 0.20
CA VAL A 243 -14.91 30.14 0.71
C VAL A 243 -14.62 31.51 1.30
N LEU A 244 -15.30 32.52 0.77
CA LEU A 244 -15.21 33.93 1.20
C LEU A 244 -16.54 34.38 1.80
N ASP A 245 -16.51 35.12 2.89
CA ASP A 245 -17.65 35.88 3.41
C ASP A 245 -17.74 37.22 2.71
N VAL A 246 -18.58 37.32 1.70
CA VAL A 246 -18.75 38.57 0.94
C VAL A 246 -19.59 39.61 1.66
N SER A 247 -20.28 39.26 2.74
CA SER A 247 -21.07 40.21 3.53
C SER A 247 -20.19 41.15 4.37
N GLY A 248 -18.97 40.74 4.72
CA GLY A 248 -18.11 41.52 5.59
C GLY A 248 -18.61 41.65 7.03
N THR A 249 -19.55 40.81 7.46
CA THR A 249 -20.18 40.88 8.80
C THR A 249 -19.17 40.73 9.94
N ASP A 250 -18.05 40.06 9.69
CA ASP A 250 -16.96 39.92 10.67
C ASP A 250 -15.98 41.11 10.67
N GLY A 251 -16.27 42.19 9.93
CA GLY A 251 -15.45 43.40 9.86
C GLY A 251 -14.17 43.26 9.01
N ARG A 252 -14.07 42.19 8.21
CA ARG A 252 -12.95 41.93 7.30
C ARG A 252 -13.33 42.22 5.86
N ASP A 253 -12.34 42.65 5.04
CA ASP A 253 -12.55 42.79 3.61
C ASP A 253 -12.38 41.42 2.92
N PRO A 254 -13.37 40.95 2.16
CA PRO A 254 -13.27 39.69 1.42
C PRO A 254 -12.07 39.59 0.47
N ILE A 255 -11.61 40.73 -0.09
CA ILE A 255 -10.45 40.78 -0.97
C ILE A 255 -9.16 40.53 -0.18
N ASP A 256 -9.02 41.13 1.00
CA ASP A 256 -7.88 40.90 1.89
C ASP A 256 -7.83 39.45 2.36
N ASP A 257 -8.98 38.86 2.69
CA ASP A 257 -9.11 37.46 3.08
C ASP A 257 -8.67 36.54 1.93
N PHE A 258 -9.06 36.83 0.69
CA PHE A 258 -8.65 36.09 -0.49
C PHE A 258 -7.14 36.12 -0.70
N GLU A 259 -6.51 37.30 -0.62
CA GLU A 259 -5.06 37.45 -0.80
C GLU A 259 -4.26 36.72 0.29
N LYS A 260 -4.68 36.86 1.55
CA LYS A 260 -3.98 36.22 2.68
C LYS A 260 -4.00 34.70 2.59
N ILE A 261 -5.17 34.11 2.28
CA ILE A 261 -5.26 32.66 2.15
C ILE A 261 -4.42 32.14 0.98
N ASN A 262 -4.44 32.82 -0.17
CA ASN A 262 -3.59 32.43 -1.29
C ASN A 262 -2.10 32.58 -0.97
N PHE A 263 -1.72 33.57 -0.19
CA PHE A 263 -0.35 33.72 0.30
C PHE A 263 0.03 32.56 1.24
N GLU A 264 -0.83 32.20 2.20
CA GLU A 264 -0.59 31.08 3.11
C GLU A 264 -0.51 29.73 2.38
N LEU A 265 -1.39 29.49 1.38
CA LEU A 265 -1.33 28.29 0.54
C LEU A 265 0.03 28.16 -0.16
N LYS A 266 0.55 29.29 -0.65
CA LYS A 266 1.85 29.33 -1.34
C LYS A 266 3.03 29.15 -0.39
N GLU A 267 3.00 29.81 0.77
CA GLU A 267 4.03 29.63 1.81
C GLU A 267 4.08 28.20 2.33
N TYR A 268 2.92 27.54 2.33
CA TYR A 268 2.80 26.15 2.79
C TYR A 268 3.33 25.14 1.78
N SER A 269 2.85 25.20 0.52
CA SER A 269 3.23 24.25 -0.54
C SER A 269 2.95 24.84 -1.92
N ASP A 270 3.99 24.88 -2.75
CA ASP A 270 3.86 25.27 -4.15
C ASP A 270 2.92 24.34 -4.93
N LYS A 271 2.87 23.06 -4.58
CA LYS A 271 1.95 22.07 -5.17
C LYS A 271 0.49 22.46 -4.87
N LEU A 272 0.19 22.86 -3.63
CA LEU A 272 -1.15 23.23 -3.21
C LEU A 272 -1.59 24.56 -3.84
N ALA A 273 -0.68 25.51 -3.97
CA ALA A 273 -0.94 26.80 -4.61
C ALA A 273 -1.26 26.69 -6.10
N ARG A 274 -0.75 25.65 -6.78
CA ARG A 274 -1.02 25.37 -8.20
C ARG A 274 -2.30 24.58 -8.45
N ARG A 275 -2.97 24.07 -7.39
CA ARG A 275 -4.22 23.31 -7.54
C ARG A 275 -5.32 24.17 -8.15
N LYS A 276 -6.19 23.53 -8.94
CA LYS A 276 -7.41 24.17 -9.46
C LYS A 276 -8.23 24.67 -8.28
N GLN A 277 -8.52 25.95 -8.26
CA GLN A 277 -9.24 26.64 -7.21
C GLN A 277 -10.52 27.26 -7.76
N LEU A 278 -11.63 27.07 -7.06
CA LEU A 278 -12.91 27.72 -7.30
C LEU A 278 -13.26 28.58 -6.09
N VAL A 279 -13.45 29.87 -6.32
CA VAL A 279 -13.82 30.83 -5.26
C VAL A 279 -15.32 30.77 -5.01
N VAL A 280 -15.71 30.69 -3.76
CA VAL A 280 -17.12 30.57 -3.32
C VAL A 280 -17.49 31.81 -2.54
N ALA A 281 -18.27 32.68 -3.15
CA ALA A 281 -18.82 33.87 -2.48
C ALA A 281 -20.04 33.46 -1.64
N ASN A 282 -19.83 33.26 -0.34
CA ASN A 282 -20.90 32.84 0.58
C ASN A 282 -21.58 34.02 1.28
N LYS A 283 -22.71 33.76 1.91
CA LYS A 283 -23.59 34.71 2.60
C LYS A 283 -24.30 35.69 1.63
N MET A 284 -24.62 35.22 0.43
CA MET A 284 -25.39 36.00 -0.57
C MET A 284 -26.82 36.25 -0.19
N ASP A 285 -27.32 35.66 0.88
CA ASP A 285 -28.63 35.95 1.49
C ASP A 285 -28.66 37.34 2.13
N LEU A 286 -27.51 37.86 2.58
CA LEU A 286 -27.39 39.17 3.19
C LEU A 286 -27.31 40.29 2.15
N PRO A 287 -27.95 41.47 2.40
CA PRO A 287 -27.94 42.61 1.48
C PRO A 287 -26.50 43.10 1.19
N GLU A 288 -25.66 43.19 2.22
CA GLU A 288 -24.26 43.60 2.12
C GLU A 288 -23.45 42.66 1.23
N GLY A 289 -23.78 41.35 1.27
CA GLY A 289 -23.13 40.34 0.43
C GLY A 289 -23.42 40.59 -1.05
N ARG A 290 -24.64 40.94 -1.41
CA ARG A 290 -25.02 41.25 -2.80
C ARG A 290 -24.35 42.55 -3.30
N GLU A 291 -24.26 43.56 -2.46
CA GLU A 291 -23.58 44.82 -2.79
C GLU A 291 -22.08 44.63 -3.03
N ASN A 292 -21.41 43.85 -2.20
CA ASN A 292 -19.98 43.62 -2.33
C ASN A 292 -19.62 42.64 -3.44
N PHE A 293 -20.53 41.77 -3.85
CA PHE A 293 -20.28 40.65 -4.77
C PHE A 293 -19.65 41.12 -6.09
N GLU A 294 -20.18 42.16 -6.74
CA GLU A 294 -19.65 42.60 -8.01
C GLU A 294 -18.21 43.14 -7.91
N ARG A 295 -17.90 43.79 -6.79
CA ARG A 295 -16.50 44.23 -6.49
C ARG A 295 -15.54 43.05 -6.35
N VAL A 296 -15.94 42.07 -5.54
CA VAL A 296 -15.14 40.89 -5.27
C VAL A 296 -15.00 40.05 -6.53
N LYS A 297 -16.07 39.86 -7.28
CA LYS A 297 -16.12 39.09 -8.53
C LYS A 297 -15.11 39.65 -9.53
N LYS A 298 -15.17 40.96 -9.79
CA LYS A 298 -14.26 41.62 -10.74
C LYS A 298 -12.79 41.39 -10.34
N TYR A 299 -12.48 41.52 -9.04
CA TYR A 299 -11.12 41.35 -8.54
C TYR A 299 -10.62 39.91 -8.70
N VAL A 300 -11.44 38.92 -8.34
CA VAL A 300 -11.11 37.48 -8.41
C VAL A 300 -10.93 37.02 -9.86
N GLU A 301 -11.81 37.49 -10.77
CA GLU A 301 -11.73 37.21 -12.22
C GLU A 301 -10.47 37.84 -12.86
N GLU A 302 -10.09 39.07 -12.45
CA GLU A 302 -8.84 39.72 -12.88
C GLU A 302 -7.59 38.93 -12.46
N LYS A 303 -7.67 38.17 -11.36
CA LYS A 303 -6.60 37.26 -10.90
C LYS A 303 -6.65 35.90 -11.62
N GLY A 304 -7.63 35.63 -12.45
CA GLY A 304 -7.75 34.41 -13.24
C GLY A 304 -8.48 33.26 -12.52
N PHE A 305 -9.21 33.55 -11.44
CA PHE A 305 -10.01 32.55 -10.74
C PHE A 305 -11.49 32.67 -11.09
N GLU A 306 -12.18 31.54 -11.13
CA GLU A 306 -13.64 31.48 -11.28
C GLU A 306 -14.31 31.68 -9.91
N ILE A 307 -15.43 32.42 -9.85
CA ILE A 307 -16.16 32.70 -8.62
C ILE A 307 -17.64 32.35 -8.77
N MET A 308 -18.20 31.70 -7.75
CA MET A 308 -19.62 31.34 -7.71
C MET A 308 -20.30 31.87 -6.46
N PRO A 309 -21.49 32.56 -6.64
CA PRO A 309 -22.29 33.04 -5.52
C PRO A 309 -23.07 31.88 -4.89
N VAL A 310 -23.09 31.80 -3.55
CA VAL A 310 -23.85 30.80 -2.80
C VAL A 310 -24.38 31.39 -1.48
N SER A 311 -25.39 30.73 -0.93
CA SER A 311 -25.79 30.92 0.47
C SER A 311 -25.86 29.58 1.16
N ALA A 312 -24.93 29.34 2.10
CA ALA A 312 -24.98 28.17 2.94
C ALA A 312 -26.20 28.13 3.88
N ALA A 313 -26.80 29.28 4.18
CA ALA A 313 -27.97 29.37 5.06
C ALA A 313 -29.25 28.95 4.32
N THR A 314 -29.46 29.42 3.10
CA THR A 314 -30.65 29.12 2.30
C THR A 314 -30.53 27.89 1.42
N GLY A 315 -29.27 27.47 1.13
CA GLY A 315 -28.99 26.39 0.19
C GLY A 315 -28.85 26.86 -1.27
N ASP A 316 -29.10 28.14 -1.54
CA ASP A 316 -29.05 28.68 -2.89
C ASP A 316 -27.64 28.57 -3.50
N GLY A 317 -27.58 28.13 -4.74
CA GLY A 317 -26.33 27.96 -5.49
C GLY A 317 -25.47 26.72 -5.11
N LEU A 318 -25.76 26.05 -3.99
CA LEU A 318 -24.91 24.91 -3.51
C LEU A 318 -24.92 23.73 -4.48
N GLN A 319 -26.08 23.42 -5.09
CA GLN A 319 -26.14 22.31 -6.04
C GLN A 319 -25.30 22.60 -7.30
N ALA A 320 -25.40 23.82 -7.83
CA ALA A 320 -24.59 24.24 -8.97
C ALA A 320 -23.08 24.22 -8.64
N LEU A 321 -22.70 24.64 -7.41
CA LEU A 321 -21.35 24.59 -6.91
C LEU A 321 -20.82 23.15 -6.86
N MET A 322 -21.60 22.18 -6.36
CA MET A 322 -21.19 20.78 -6.29
C MET A 322 -21.05 20.15 -7.68
N PHE A 323 -21.92 20.48 -8.62
CA PHE A 323 -21.75 20.05 -10.02
C PHE A 323 -20.47 20.60 -10.63
N LYS A 324 -20.17 21.89 -10.42
CA LYS A 324 -18.95 22.50 -10.92
C LYS A 324 -17.69 21.90 -10.30
N ALA A 325 -17.70 21.67 -8.99
CA ALA A 325 -16.61 20.99 -8.30
C ALA A 325 -16.36 19.58 -8.85
N TYR A 326 -17.43 18.85 -9.15
CA TYR A 326 -17.34 17.52 -9.76
C TYR A 326 -16.77 17.58 -11.19
N GLU A 327 -17.18 18.55 -12.01
CA GLU A 327 -16.62 18.79 -13.34
C GLU A 327 -15.11 19.03 -13.27
N MET A 328 -14.66 19.91 -12.35
CA MET A 328 -13.25 20.18 -12.13
C MET A 328 -12.44 18.94 -11.66
N LEU A 329 -13.10 18.02 -10.93
CA LEU A 329 -12.47 16.75 -10.52
C LEU A 329 -12.24 15.81 -11.71
N GLN A 330 -13.12 15.80 -12.72
CA GLN A 330 -12.94 14.98 -13.93
C GLN A 330 -11.76 15.46 -14.79
N ASP A 331 -11.50 16.76 -14.77
CA ASP A 331 -10.37 17.36 -15.50
C ASP A 331 -9.03 17.25 -14.76
N PHE A 332 -9.01 16.63 -13.58
CA PHE A 332 -7.79 16.50 -12.79
C PHE A 332 -6.88 15.42 -13.38
N VAL A 333 -5.69 15.81 -13.83
CA VAL A 333 -4.63 14.89 -14.21
C VAL A 333 -3.68 14.76 -13.01
N PRO A 334 -3.49 13.54 -12.45
CA PRO A 334 -2.52 13.34 -11.38
C PRO A 334 -1.12 13.75 -11.85
N GLU A 335 -0.48 14.64 -11.12
CA GLU A 335 0.97 14.82 -11.25
C GLU A 335 1.62 13.55 -10.71
N GLU A 336 2.46 12.89 -11.51
CA GLU A 336 3.29 11.80 -11.03
C GLU A 336 4.20 12.39 -9.94
N ASP A 337 4.00 11.91 -8.71
CA ASP A 337 4.90 12.24 -7.61
C ASP A 337 6.28 11.68 -7.97
N GLU A 338 7.19 12.54 -8.41
CA GLU A 338 8.61 12.20 -8.62
C GLU A 338 9.32 11.83 -7.31
N GLU A 339 8.65 11.96 -6.18
CA GLU A 339 9.21 11.65 -4.88
C GLU A 339 9.06 10.17 -4.55
N GLU A 340 10.18 9.51 -4.44
CA GLU A 340 10.41 8.15 -3.91
C GLU A 340 10.07 6.97 -4.84
N ASN A 341 10.50 7.00 -6.08
CA ASN A 341 11.14 5.82 -6.62
C ASN A 341 12.47 5.62 -5.86
N LEU A 342 12.38 5.26 -4.59
CA LEU A 342 13.48 4.56 -3.96
C LEU A 342 13.72 3.35 -4.86
N LEU A 343 14.82 3.42 -5.60
CA LEU A 343 15.36 2.33 -6.39
C LEU A 343 15.20 1.08 -5.54
N ILE A 344 14.25 0.23 -5.91
CA ILE A 344 14.36 -1.17 -5.55
C ILE A 344 15.63 -1.55 -6.30
N GLU A 345 16.80 -1.47 -5.64
CA GLU A 345 17.99 -2.12 -6.15
C GLU A 345 17.51 -3.54 -6.47
N GLU A 346 17.55 -3.91 -7.72
CA GLU A 346 17.37 -5.30 -8.14
C GLU A 346 18.51 -6.06 -7.48
N ILE A 347 18.28 -6.50 -6.25
CA ILE A 347 19.20 -7.36 -5.54
C ILE A 347 19.30 -8.61 -6.40
N ASP A 348 20.48 -8.86 -6.94
CA ASP A 348 20.76 -10.08 -7.69
C ASP A 348 20.20 -11.27 -6.87
N PRO A 349 19.27 -12.06 -7.42
CA PRO A 349 18.64 -13.16 -6.68
C PRO A 349 19.66 -14.15 -6.11
N ASP A 350 20.83 -14.26 -6.75
CA ASP A 350 21.91 -15.16 -6.35
C ASP A 350 22.88 -14.52 -5.35
N SER A 351 22.70 -13.24 -5.01
CA SER A 351 23.50 -12.58 -3.97
C SER A 351 23.19 -13.16 -2.60
N PHE A 352 24.25 -13.38 -1.83
CA PHE A 352 24.16 -13.77 -0.43
C PHE A 352 25.19 -12.98 0.39
N GLU A 353 24.94 -12.84 1.66
CA GLU A 353 25.77 -12.15 2.61
C GLU A 353 26.18 -13.12 3.72
N VAL A 354 27.47 -13.10 4.07
CA VAL A 354 28.00 -13.83 5.20
C VAL A 354 28.16 -12.88 6.37
N VAL A 355 27.36 -13.08 7.40
CA VAL A 355 27.38 -12.27 8.62
C VAL A 355 28.11 -13.05 9.71
N PRO A 356 29.26 -12.58 10.19
CA PRO A 356 29.91 -13.20 11.33
C PRO A 356 29.03 -13.04 12.58
N GLY A 357 28.73 -14.15 13.25
CA GLY A 357 28.00 -14.17 14.50
C GLY A 357 28.93 -14.03 15.71
N ASN A 358 28.61 -14.70 16.82
CA ASN A 358 29.52 -14.81 17.96
C ASN A 358 30.68 -15.71 17.59
N ASP A 359 31.76 -15.70 18.37
CA ASP A 359 33.11 -16.28 18.11
C ASP A 359 33.20 -17.65 17.39
N THR A 360 32.10 -18.39 17.24
CA THR A 360 32.07 -19.73 16.65
C THR A 360 31.04 -19.91 15.54
N ASP A 361 30.17 -18.91 15.30
CA ASP A 361 29.04 -19.06 14.42
C ASP A 361 29.05 -18.04 13.26
N PHE A 362 28.74 -18.50 12.05
CA PHE A 362 28.53 -17.66 10.88
C PHE A 362 27.10 -17.82 10.40
N GLU A 363 26.47 -16.72 10.00
CA GLU A 363 25.13 -16.74 9.40
C GLU A 363 25.22 -16.38 7.92
N VAL A 364 24.67 -17.23 7.05
CA VAL A 364 24.56 -16.94 5.61
C VAL A 364 23.13 -16.55 5.31
N ARG A 365 22.95 -15.36 4.80
CA ARG A 365 21.66 -14.77 4.42
C ARG A 365 21.62 -14.57 2.91
N GLY A 366 20.54 -14.97 2.28
CA GLY A 366 20.34 -14.78 0.85
C GLY A 366 19.12 -15.53 0.37
N LYS A 367 18.30 -14.88 -0.46
CA LYS A 367 16.98 -15.40 -0.86
C LYS A 367 17.08 -16.80 -1.50
N ASN A 368 18.04 -17.00 -2.41
CA ASN A 368 18.18 -18.27 -3.12
C ASN A 368 18.80 -19.37 -2.26
N ILE A 369 19.78 -19.05 -1.40
CA ILE A 369 20.39 -20.04 -0.52
C ILE A 369 19.43 -20.51 0.58
N GLU A 370 18.70 -19.57 1.18
CA GLU A 370 17.67 -19.89 2.17
C GLU A 370 16.54 -20.74 1.59
N ARG A 371 16.13 -20.44 0.34
CA ARG A 371 15.17 -21.24 -0.41
C ARG A 371 15.70 -22.63 -0.70
N LEU A 372 16.96 -22.77 -1.13
CA LEU A 372 17.59 -24.05 -1.41
C LEU A 372 17.60 -24.94 -0.15
N VAL A 373 18.01 -24.38 1.00
CA VAL A 373 17.99 -25.09 2.28
C VAL A 373 16.57 -25.53 2.65
N ALA A 374 15.59 -24.63 2.56
CA ALA A 374 14.19 -24.93 2.91
C ALA A 374 13.57 -26.03 2.03
N MET A 375 14.00 -26.13 0.75
CA MET A 375 13.46 -27.08 -0.22
C MET A 375 14.22 -28.41 -0.24
N THR A 376 15.34 -28.53 0.45
CA THR A 376 16.16 -29.75 0.49
C THR A 376 15.66 -30.70 1.58
N ASN A 377 15.57 -31.98 1.27
CA ASN A 377 15.35 -33.02 2.26
C ASN A 377 16.69 -33.59 2.73
N PHE A 378 17.18 -33.15 3.87
CA PHE A 378 18.48 -33.53 4.41
C PHE A 378 18.52 -34.98 4.95
N ASP A 379 17.39 -35.66 5.09
CA ASP A 379 17.33 -37.08 5.47
C ASP A 379 17.61 -38.03 4.29
N ASN A 380 17.82 -37.49 3.09
CA ASN A 380 18.10 -38.26 1.87
C ASN A 380 19.48 -37.94 1.30
N ASP A 381 20.31 -38.95 1.19
CA ASP A 381 21.72 -38.82 0.74
C ASP A 381 21.87 -38.24 -0.67
N GLU A 382 20.97 -38.58 -1.61
CA GLU A 382 20.99 -38.02 -2.96
C GLU A 382 20.60 -36.52 -2.98
N ALA A 383 19.63 -36.12 -2.15
CA ALA A 383 19.26 -34.73 -2.01
C ALA A 383 20.39 -33.92 -1.36
N LEU A 384 21.06 -34.48 -0.35
CA LEU A 384 22.25 -33.90 0.30
C LEU A 384 23.37 -33.71 -0.68
N TYR A 385 23.69 -34.74 -1.48
CA TYR A 385 24.74 -34.66 -2.50
C TYR A 385 24.43 -33.54 -3.54
N ARG A 386 23.19 -33.46 -3.99
CA ARG A 386 22.74 -32.37 -4.88
C ARG A 386 22.88 -30.99 -4.23
N PHE A 387 22.52 -30.86 -2.98
CA PHE A 387 22.71 -29.63 -2.21
C PHE A 387 24.19 -29.22 -2.18
N GLN A 388 25.09 -30.15 -1.91
CA GLN A 388 26.55 -29.88 -1.90
C GLN A 388 27.06 -29.43 -3.28
N LEU A 389 26.56 -29.99 -4.38
CA LEU A 389 26.93 -29.54 -5.72
C LEU A 389 26.51 -28.10 -5.99
N ILE A 390 25.28 -27.72 -5.59
CA ILE A 390 24.78 -26.35 -5.75
C ILE A 390 25.57 -25.41 -4.83
N TRP A 391 25.83 -25.80 -3.59
CA TRP A 391 26.64 -25.08 -2.63
C TRP A 391 27.97 -24.69 -3.21
N LYS A 392 28.71 -25.67 -3.79
CA LYS A 392 29.99 -25.43 -4.48
C LYS A 392 29.83 -24.49 -5.69
N SER A 393 28.76 -24.63 -6.46
CA SER A 393 28.56 -23.76 -7.63
C SER A 393 28.33 -22.30 -7.25
N LEU A 394 27.73 -22.03 -6.08
CA LEU A 394 27.53 -20.70 -5.51
C LEU A 394 28.78 -20.14 -4.82
N LYS A 395 29.85 -20.91 -4.72
CA LYS A 395 31.11 -20.53 -4.07
C LYS A 395 30.96 -20.06 -2.61
N ILE A 396 30.01 -20.68 -1.89
CA ILE A 396 29.73 -20.28 -0.51
C ILE A 396 30.91 -20.58 0.40
N ASP A 397 31.65 -21.70 0.15
CA ASP A 397 32.85 -22.03 0.90
C ASP A 397 33.96 -20.98 0.77
N ASP A 398 34.11 -20.40 -0.44
CA ASP A 398 35.09 -19.35 -0.69
C ASP A 398 34.73 -18.07 0.10
N ALA A 399 33.45 -17.66 0.06
CA ALA A 399 32.96 -16.49 0.81
C ALA A 399 33.06 -16.69 2.33
N LEU A 400 32.81 -17.90 2.83
CA LEU A 400 32.99 -18.23 4.25
C LEU A 400 34.45 -18.16 4.67
N LYS A 401 35.38 -18.66 3.83
CA LYS A 401 36.82 -18.55 4.07
C LYS A 401 37.32 -17.11 4.08
N GLU A 402 36.81 -16.28 3.14
CA GLU A 402 37.09 -14.84 3.12
C GLU A 402 36.57 -14.13 4.37
N ALA A 403 35.42 -14.57 4.92
CA ALA A 403 34.88 -14.09 6.18
C ALA A 403 35.64 -14.60 7.43
N GLY A 404 36.61 -15.55 7.25
CA GLY A 404 37.49 -16.02 8.31
C GLY A 404 37.01 -17.25 9.06
N ILE A 405 36.11 -18.07 8.49
CA ILE A 405 35.67 -19.33 9.10
C ILE A 405 36.84 -20.34 9.20
N THR A 406 36.86 -21.09 10.29
CA THR A 406 37.83 -22.18 10.53
C THR A 406 37.11 -23.52 10.67
N GLU A 407 37.82 -24.60 10.45
CA GLU A 407 37.28 -25.96 10.56
C GLU A 407 36.65 -26.22 11.93
N GLY A 408 35.47 -26.84 11.94
CA GLY A 408 34.71 -27.13 13.16
C GLY A 408 33.79 -26.02 13.63
N GLN A 409 33.83 -24.83 13.01
CA GLN A 409 32.85 -23.76 13.29
C GLN A 409 31.53 -24.04 12.60
N THR A 410 30.48 -23.38 13.07
CA THR A 410 29.13 -23.61 12.58
C THR A 410 28.65 -22.51 11.63
N VAL A 411 27.90 -22.93 10.60
CA VAL A 411 27.24 -22.07 9.63
C VAL A 411 25.74 -22.23 9.78
N ARG A 412 25.06 -21.15 10.10
CA ARG A 412 23.61 -21.11 10.21
C ARG A 412 22.99 -20.53 8.96
N ILE A 413 21.98 -21.23 8.43
CA ILE A 413 21.14 -20.73 7.34
C ILE A 413 19.68 -20.97 7.77
N ARG A 414 18.93 -19.92 8.07
CA ARG A 414 17.61 -20.00 8.68
C ARG A 414 17.65 -20.85 9.98
N ASP A 415 16.89 -21.96 10.00
CA ASP A 415 16.75 -22.85 11.14
C ASP A 415 17.76 -24.02 11.13
N MET A 416 18.56 -24.13 10.07
CA MET A 416 19.54 -25.21 9.90
C MET A 416 20.94 -24.74 10.29
N VAL A 417 21.65 -25.64 10.97
CA VAL A 417 23.04 -25.42 11.41
C VAL A 417 23.93 -26.52 10.79
N PHE A 418 24.95 -26.08 10.11
CA PHE A 418 25.93 -26.96 9.45
C PHE A 418 27.30 -26.79 10.10
N GLU A 419 28.07 -27.86 10.26
CA GLU A 419 29.47 -27.83 10.68
C GLU A 419 30.34 -27.61 9.43
N PHE A 420 31.19 -26.59 9.47
CA PHE A 420 32.12 -26.33 8.37
C PHE A 420 33.27 -27.32 8.43
N LYS A 421 33.50 -28.06 7.34
CA LYS A 421 34.62 -29.00 7.15
C LYS A 421 35.37 -28.66 5.88
N GLU A 422 36.66 -28.55 5.99
CA GLU A 422 37.51 -28.32 4.84
C GLU A 422 37.74 -29.65 4.09
N TYR A 423 37.28 -29.72 2.81
CA TYR A 423 37.50 -30.88 1.95
C TYR A 423 38.58 -30.62 0.89
#